data_6b860d6e4ac47ab3b4b54b42547d6a21
#
_entry.id   6b860d6e4ac47ab3b4b54b42547d6a21
#
_cell.length_a   1.000
_cell.length_b   1.000
_cell.length_c   1.000
_cell.angle_alpha   90.00
_cell.angle_beta   90.00
_cell.angle_gamma   90.00
#
_symmetry.space_group_name_H-M   'P 1'
#
loop_
_entity.id
_entity.type
_entity.pdbx_description
1 polymer ?
#
loop_
_entity_poly.entity_id
_entity_poly.type
_entity_poly.pdbx_seq_one_letter_code
_entity_poly.pdbx_strand_id
1 'polypeptide(L)'
;MSKEKKSVKAKELKSKGHSTREICQEMHLSQATVEWLLAKQASDNFTESVPADVKVGWRTIGVSGTRIQAIAEIMADVILEEQENQQFDLDMVAGLTNNGVPLATIISDILGLDFGMIR
;
A
#
# COMPACT_ATOMS: atom_id res chain seq x y z
N MET A 1 -17.42 7.02 13.54
CA MET A 1 -18.59 6.98 12.63
C MET A 1 -19.05 5.53 12.49
N SER A 2 -20.34 5.24 12.70
CA SER A 2 -20.84 3.84 12.60
C SER A 2 -20.72 3.31 11.16
N LYS A 3 -20.62 1.97 11.00
CA LYS A 3 -20.49 1.31 9.69
C LYS A 3 -21.62 1.69 8.71
N GLU A 4 -22.84 1.87 9.22
CA GLU A 4 -24.01 2.29 8.44
C GLU A 4 -23.85 3.70 7.89
N LYS A 5 -23.37 4.65 8.69
CA LYS A 5 -23.11 6.02 8.24
C LYS A 5 -22.05 6.10 7.15
N LYS A 6 -21.01 5.23 7.22
CA LYS A 6 -19.98 5.14 6.17
C LYS A 6 -20.56 4.61 4.84
N SER A 7 -21.43 3.60 4.89
CA SER A 7 -22.08 3.05 3.70
C SER A 7 -23.00 4.09 3.03
N VAL A 8 -23.80 4.81 3.81
CA VAL A 8 -24.67 5.88 3.28
C VAL A 8 -23.84 6.98 2.61
N LYS A 9 -22.77 7.45 3.25
CA LYS A 9 -21.90 8.49 2.68
C LYS A 9 -21.20 8.03 1.40
N ALA A 10 -20.69 6.79 1.36
CA ALA A 10 -20.05 6.24 0.15
C ALA A 10 -21.01 6.22 -1.05
N LYS A 11 -22.27 5.88 -0.81
CA LYS A 11 -23.32 5.86 -1.85
C LYS A 11 -23.72 7.26 -2.30
N GLU A 12 -23.85 8.18 -1.38
CA GLU A 12 -24.14 9.57 -1.69
C GLU A 12 -23.04 10.17 -2.61
N LEU A 13 -21.77 9.91 -2.30
CA LEU A 13 -20.67 10.33 -3.16
C LEU A 13 -20.72 9.64 -4.53
N LYS A 14 -21.05 8.34 -4.56
CA LYS A 14 -21.20 7.60 -5.82
C LYS A 14 -22.34 8.15 -6.69
N SER A 15 -23.49 8.47 -6.09
CA SER A 15 -24.64 9.08 -6.80
C SER A 15 -24.35 10.49 -7.32
N LYS A 16 -23.41 11.21 -6.70
CA LYS A 16 -22.92 12.51 -7.16
C LYS A 16 -21.89 12.40 -8.30
N GLY A 17 -21.60 11.18 -8.78
CA GLY A 17 -20.69 10.94 -9.91
C GLY A 17 -19.22 10.77 -9.53
N HIS A 18 -18.87 10.72 -8.24
CA HIS A 18 -17.49 10.48 -7.82
C HIS A 18 -17.01 9.08 -8.21
N SER A 19 -15.77 9.01 -8.69
CA SER A 19 -15.07 7.74 -8.92
C SER A 19 -14.77 7.04 -7.60
N THR A 20 -14.54 5.72 -7.62
CA THR A 20 -14.15 4.96 -6.43
C THR A 20 -12.90 5.54 -5.77
N ARG A 21 -11.94 6.02 -6.57
CA ARG A 21 -10.71 6.64 -6.10
C ARG A 21 -10.96 7.96 -5.34
N GLU A 22 -11.84 8.81 -5.84
CA GLU A 22 -12.23 10.05 -5.17
C GLU A 22 -12.97 9.78 -3.86
N ILE A 23 -13.83 8.75 -3.84
CA ILE A 23 -14.51 8.30 -2.61
C ILE A 23 -13.50 7.80 -1.58
N CYS A 24 -12.48 7.04 -1.99
CA CYS A 24 -11.39 6.60 -1.12
C CYS A 24 -10.65 7.79 -0.48
N GLN A 25 -10.37 8.81 -1.27
CA GLN A 25 -9.68 10.01 -0.79
C GLN A 25 -10.55 10.82 0.18
N GLU A 26 -11.81 11.07 -0.19
CA GLU A 26 -12.77 11.86 0.60
C GLU A 26 -13.11 11.19 1.95
N MET A 27 -13.27 9.88 1.92
CA MET A 27 -13.63 9.10 3.11
C MET A 27 -12.42 8.61 3.91
N HIS A 28 -11.22 8.77 3.39
CA HIS A 28 -9.98 8.22 3.96
C HIS A 28 -10.05 6.71 4.20
N LEU A 29 -10.58 5.97 3.23
CA LEU A 29 -10.73 4.52 3.27
C LEU A 29 -9.91 3.86 2.14
N SER A 30 -9.57 2.56 2.33
CA SER A 30 -8.98 1.75 1.27
C SER A 30 -9.99 1.47 0.16
N GLN A 31 -9.47 1.16 -1.04
CA GLN A 31 -10.34 0.82 -2.18
C GLN A 31 -11.20 -0.40 -1.88
N ALA A 32 -10.63 -1.45 -1.27
CA ALA A 32 -11.36 -2.65 -0.88
C ALA A 32 -12.53 -2.35 0.07
N THR A 33 -12.29 -1.46 1.05
CA THR A 33 -13.35 -1.04 1.99
C THR A 33 -14.46 -0.24 1.29
N VAL A 34 -14.11 0.65 0.36
CA VAL A 34 -15.11 1.43 -0.39
C VAL A 34 -15.93 0.51 -1.30
N GLU A 35 -15.29 -0.40 -2.03
CA GLU A 35 -15.97 -1.39 -2.87
C GLU A 35 -16.91 -2.28 -2.04
N TRP A 36 -16.45 -2.77 -0.89
CA TRP A 36 -17.28 -3.53 0.04
C TRP A 36 -18.49 -2.72 0.55
N LEU A 37 -18.30 -1.44 0.91
CA LEU A 37 -19.40 -0.56 1.36
C LEU A 37 -20.44 -0.32 0.25
N LEU A 38 -20.00 -0.26 -1.00
CA LEU A 38 -20.88 -0.09 -2.16
C LEU A 38 -21.60 -1.40 -2.52
N ALA A 39 -20.92 -2.55 -2.42
CA ALA A 39 -21.45 -3.88 -2.74
C ALA A 39 -22.45 -4.41 -1.71
N LYS A 40 -22.32 -4.05 -0.44
CA LYS A 40 -23.14 -4.58 0.69
C LYS A 40 -24.65 -4.46 0.50
N GLN A 41 -25.13 -3.71 -0.49
CA GLN A 41 -26.55 -3.53 -0.76
C GLN A 41 -27.11 -4.43 -1.87
N ALA A 42 -26.26 -5.19 -2.57
CA ALA A 42 -26.71 -6.08 -3.63
C ALA A 42 -27.26 -7.42 -3.08
N SER A 43 -26.93 -7.76 -1.83
CA SER A 43 -27.48 -8.96 -1.17
C SER A 43 -27.50 -8.79 0.35
N ASP A 44 -28.65 -8.93 0.97
CA ASP A 44 -28.82 -8.98 2.44
C ASP A 44 -28.12 -10.18 3.10
N ASN A 45 -27.55 -11.08 2.30
CA ASN A 45 -26.87 -12.31 2.72
C ASN A 45 -25.35 -12.26 2.62
N PHE A 46 -24.75 -11.06 2.53
CA PHE A 46 -23.30 -10.92 2.43
C PHE A 46 -22.65 -11.17 3.81
N THR A 47 -22.15 -12.39 3.99
CA THR A 47 -21.50 -12.85 5.25
C THR A 47 -20.00 -12.56 5.28
N GLU A 48 -19.42 -11.88 4.28
CA GLU A 48 -18.02 -11.53 4.30
C GLU A 48 -17.69 -10.53 5.41
N SER A 49 -16.62 -10.82 6.14
CA SER A 49 -16.09 -9.92 7.15
C SER A 49 -15.66 -8.59 6.51
N VAL A 50 -15.88 -7.50 7.23
CA VAL A 50 -15.38 -6.17 6.80
C VAL A 50 -13.87 -6.26 6.55
N PRO A 51 -13.39 -5.86 5.37
CA PRO A 51 -11.95 -5.81 5.11
C PRO A 51 -11.23 -5.00 6.19
N ALA A 52 -10.08 -5.48 6.64
CA ALA A 52 -9.22 -4.72 7.53
C ALA A 52 -8.73 -3.46 6.81
N ASP A 53 -9.13 -2.30 7.30
CA ASP A 53 -8.75 -1.03 6.69
C ASP A 53 -7.49 -0.51 7.38
N VAL A 54 -6.34 -0.80 6.77
CA VAL A 54 -5.04 -0.32 7.22
C VAL A 54 -4.60 0.81 6.31
N LYS A 55 -4.49 2.02 6.88
CA LYS A 55 -3.98 3.18 6.15
C LYS A 55 -2.56 3.49 6.61
N VAL A 56 -1.60 3.25 5.75
CA VAL A 56 -0.21 3.61 6.00
C VAL A 56 0.05 5.04 5.50
N GLY A 57 0.58 5.88 6.36
CA GLY A 57 0.93 7.27 6.03
C GLY A 57 2.24 7.37 5.24
N TRP A 58 2.29 6.81 4.04
CA TRP A 58 3.50 6.77 3.20
C TRP A 58 4.15 8.15 2.98
N ARG A 59 3.35 9.20 2.93
CA ARG A 59 3.87 10.56 2.79
C ARG A 59 4.75 10.96 3.97
N THR A 60 4.37 10.60 5.19
CA THR A 60 5.15 10.91 6.40
C THR A 60 6.41 10.05 6.51
N ILE A 61 6.41 8.86 5.94
CA ILE A 61 7.58 8.00 5.83
C ILE A 61 8.55 8.57 4.79
N GLY A 62 8.06 8.90 3.60
CA GLY A 62 8.87 9.29 2.45
C GLY A 62 9.57 10.66 2.57
N VAL A 63 9.24 11.48 3.57
CA VAL A 63 9.89 12.79 3.80
C VAL A 63 11.01 12.74 4.85
N SER A 64 11.28 11.58 5.44
CA SER A 64 12.31 11.44 6.49
C SER A 64 13.30 10.35 6.11
N GLY A 65 14.58 10.72 5.94
CA GLY A 65 15.66 9.77 5.62
C GLY A 65 15.76 8.64 6.64
N THR A 66 15.65 8.94 7.93
CA THR A 66 15.67 7.92 8.99
C THR A 66 14.52 6.92 8.87
N ARG A 67 13.33 7.37 8.48
CA ARG A 67 12.18 6.48 8.30
C ARG A 67 12.31 5.63 7.04
N ILE A 68 12.83 6.23 5.95
CA ILE A 68 13.12 5.50 4.71
C ILE A 68 14.16 4.43 4.99
N GLN A 69 15.22 4.74 5.75
CA GLN A 69 16.23 3.77 6.15
C GLN A 69 15.63 2.62 6.97
N ALA A 70 14.80 2.90 7.97
CA ALA A 70 14.16 1.86 8.76
C ALA A 70 13.29 0.91 7.92
N ILE A 71 12.55 1.44 6.93
CA ILE A 71 11.79 0.62 5.99
C ILE A 71 12.74 -0.19 5.08
N ALA A 72 13.82 0.40 4.59
CA ALA A 72 14.80 -0.29 3.77
C ALA A 72 15.48 -1.44 4.53
N GLU A 73 15.80 -1.27 5.81
CA GLU A 73 16.35 -2.31 6.68
C GLU A 73 15.38 -3.50 6.82
N ILE A 74 14.09 -3.22 7.08
CA ILE A 74 13.06 -4.28 7.15
C ILE A 74 12.94 -5.00 5.80
N MET A 75 12.93 -4.26 4.69
CA MET A 75 12.84 -4.86 3.35
C MET A 75 14.07 -5.71 3.02
N ALA A 76 15.27 -5.25 3.38
CA ALA A 76 16.50 -6.02 3.18
C ALA A 76 16.50 -7.33 3.98
N ASP A 77 16.03 -7.30 5.22
CA ASP A 77 15.90 -8.49 6.08
C ASP A 77 14.94 -9.52 5.46
N VAL A 78 13.77 -9.10 5.00
CA VAL A 78 12.82 -9.99 4.29
C VAL A 78 13.40 -10.54 2.98
N ILE A 79 14.18 -9.74 2.24
CA ILE A 79 14.82 -10.20 0.99
C ILE A 79 15.86 -11.31 1.31
N LEU A 80 16.66 -11.14 2.35
CA LEU A 80 17.62 -12.16 2.77
C LEU A 80 16.93 -13.45 3.24
N GLU A 81 15.85 -13.34 4.00
CA GLU A 81 15.04 -14.49 4.41
C GLU A 81 14.48 -15.25 3.21
N GLU A 82 13.92 -14.54 2.21
CA GLU A 82 13.42 -15.16 1.00
C GLU A 82 14.52 -15.77 0.13
N GLN A 83 15.69 -15.12 0.07
CA GLN A 83 16.85 -15.66 -0.63
C GLN A 83 17.30 -17.00 -0.04
N GLU A 84 17.35 -17.11 1.29
CA GLU A 84 17.66 -18.35 1.98
C GLU A 84 16.60 -19.43 1.72
N ASN A 85 15.33 -19.08 1.81
CA ASN A 85 14.20 -20.01 1.64
C ASN A 85 14.10 -20.56 0.21
N GLN A 86 14.32 -19.73 -0.79
CA GLN A 86 14.14 -20.08 -2.19
C GLN A 86 15.43 -20.38 -2.95
N GLN A 87 16.59 -20.19 -2.32
CA GLN A 87 17.93 -20.47 -2.88
C GLN A 87 18.17 -19.81 -4.24
N PHE A 88 17.92 -18.52 -4.36
CA PHE A 88 18.25 -17.72 -5.54
C PHE A 88 19.35 -16.70 -5.24
N ASP A 89 20.08 -16.30 -6.28
CA ASP A 89 21.09 -15.25 -6.17
C ASP A 89 20.50 -13.90 -6.59
N LEU A 90 20.98 -12.83 -5.95
CA LEU A 90 20.63 -11.46 -6.26
C LEU A 90 21.82 -10.75 -6.88
N ASP A 91 21.65 -10.19 -8.07
CA ASP A 91 22.70 -9.47 -8.78
C ASP A 91 22.61 -7.97 -8.58
N MET A 92 21.41 -7.43 -8.48
CA MET A 92 21.21 -5.99 -8.36
C MET A 92 19.85 -5.63 -7.75
N VAL A 93 19.75 -4.41 -7.23
CA VAL A 93 18.49 -3.80 -6.79
C VAL A 93 18.10 -2.68 -7.76
N ALA A 94 16.90 -2.73 -8.31
CA ALA A 94 16.40 -1.72 -9.23
C ALA A 94 15.26 -0.90 -8.62
N GLY A 95 15.40 0.42 -8.62
CA GLY A 95 14.37 1.35 -8.18
C GLY A 95 13.52 1.89 -9.33
N LEU A 96 12.20 1.83 -9.19
CA LEU A 96 11.29 2.50 -10.12
C LEU A 96 11.26 4.00 -9.83
N THR A 97 11.40 4.82 -10.88
CA THR A 97 11.33 6.27 -10.73
C THR A 97 9.90 6.70 -10.37
N ASN A 98 9.72 7.68 -9.49
CA ASN A 98 10.68 8.45 -8.72
C ASN A 98 10.76 7.95 -7.28
N ASN A 99 9.73 7.25 -6.80
CA ASN A 99 9.53 6.95 -5.38
C ASN A 99 10.30 5.70 -4.90
N GLY A 100 10.63 4.79 -5.82
CA GLY A 100 11.38 3.57 -5.49
C GLY A 100 12.89 3.78 -5.37
N VAL A 101 13.43 4.84 -5.98
CA VAL A 101 14.87 5.10 -6.02
C VAL A 101 15.49 5.27 -4.63
N PRO A 102 14.94 6.07 -3.70
CA PRO A 102 15.53 6.23 -2.37
C PRO A 102 15.62 4.91 -1.60
N LEU A 103 14.56 4.10 -1.65
CA LEU A 103 14.53 2.78 -0.99
C LEU A 103 15.53 1.82 -1.64
N ALA A 104 15.51 1.72 -2.96
CA ALA A 104 16.38 0.80 -3.69
C ALA A 104 17.87 1.12 -3.49
N THR A 105 18.23 2.41 -3.41
CA THR A 105 19.60 2.85 -3.15
C THR A 105 20.08 2.38 -1.76
N ILE A 106 19.26 2.52 -0.73
CA ILE A 106 19.62 2.09 0.62
C ILE A 106 19.65 0.56 0.71
N ILE A 107 18.68 -0.12 0.10
CA ILE A 107 18.65 -1.60 0.09
C ILE A 107 19.88 -2.16 -0.63
N SER A 108 20.28 -1.58 -1.77
CA SER A 108 21.49 -2.02 -2.47
C SER A 108 22.75 -1.86 -1.63
N ASP A 109 22.86 -0.77 -0.86
CA ASP A 109 23.96 -0.55 0.08
C ASP A 109 23.97 -1.60 1.20
N ILE A 110 22.82 -1.86 1.82
CA ILE A 110 22.67 -2.87 2.90
C ILE A 110 23.05 -4.27 2.41
N LEU A 111 22.59 -4.64 1.20
CA LEU A 111 22.82 -5.98 0.62
C LEU A 111 24.20 -6.10 -0.07
N GLY A 112 24.93 -5.01 -0.26
CA GLY A 112 26.19 -4.99 -1.00
C GLY A 112 26.02 -5.29 -2.49
N LEU A 113 24.90 -4.90 -3.10
CA LEU A 113 24.54 -5.19 -4.48
C LEU A 113 24.63 -3.94 -5.35
N ASP A 114 24.72 -4.16 -6.67
CA ASP A 114 24.65 -3.07 -7.63
C ASP A 114 23.25 -2.41 -7.63
N PHE A 115 23.23 -1.10 -7.94
CA PHE A 115 22.01 -0.33 -8.03
C PHE A 115 21.67 0.02 -9.48
N GLY A 116 20.42 -0.18 -9.85
CA GLY A 116 19.85 0.23 -11.13
C GLY A 116 18.61 1.08 -10.99
N MET A 117 18.29 1.84 -12.04
CA MET A 117 17.09 2.67 -12.10
C MET A 117 16.27 2.35 -13.33
N ILE A 118 14.98 2.09 -13.13
CA ILE A 118 14.01 1.82 -14.20
C ILE A 118 13.09 3.03 -14.35
N ARG A 119 12.95 3.51 -15.57
CA ARG A 119 12.06 4.62 -15.93
C ARG A 119 10.78 4.13 -16.58
#